data_e9dafd66787c2f33d0c6754954a7e488
#
_entry.id   e9dafd66787c2f33d0c6754954a7e488
#
_cell.length_a   1.000
_cell.length_b   1.000
_cell.length_c   1.000
_cell.angle_alpha   90.00
_cell.angle_beta   90.00
_cell.angle_gamma   90.00
#
_symmetry.space_group_name_H-M   'P 1'
#
loop_
_entity.id
_entity.type
_entity.pdbx_description
1 polymer ?
#
loop_
_entity_poly.entity_id
_entity_poly.type
_entity_poly.pdbx_seq_one_letter_code
_entity_poly.pdbx_strand_id
1 'polypeptide(L)'
;MDYSIDKTKQEQRILEIYQDLLDNKEVDIDVKSEKFGVDKKTIKRDLTAVEEFLDERYQLEIQKSKPNIYKLSRENAGRLTQTEVLAVCNILLNSRAFSKKEMKRLLDKIIEHNLDKEESKYVTALTGNEMHHYAELSTSKQIAPKDFLENMKNIAEAVVSQRKIEIEYKRNEDINSIKRKLCPLAIMFSEMYFYMAAKIEDKEIEEKLRRNYCSSPAIYRLDRISRVKILDEHFTISDKDRFEAGHFKNKSKFMYGGNIRHITFDYTGTNKGMILDQIPNATEMYTKGNTTRFRAAIIGDGPEMWLRLLKDAVKIIPPAGKEV
;
A
#
# COMPACT_ATOMS: atom_id res chain seq x y z
N MET A 1 -5.37 -53.56 -16.94
CA MET A 1 -5.27 -53.02 -15.57
C MET A 1 -4.00 -52.25 -15.30
N ASP A 2 -3.01 -52.28 -16.20
CA ASP A 2 -1.67 -51.68 -15.98
C ASP A 2 -1.55 -50.18 -16.29
N TYR A 3 -2.40 -49.66 -17.19
CA TYR A 3 -2.29 -48.30 -17.67
C TYR A 3 -2.71 -47.23 -16.63
N SER A 4 -3.58 -47.56 -15.68
CA SER A 4 -4.03 -46.61 -14.65
C SER A 4 -3.04 -46.46 -13.49
N ILE A 5 -2.30 -47.53 -13.16
CA ILE A 5 -1.33 -47.55 -12.06
C ILE A 5 -0.06 -46.77 -12.44
N ASP A 6 0.35 -46.86 -13.71
CA ASP A 6 1.55 -46.16 -14.21
C ASP A 6 1.31 -44.63 -14.31
N LYS A 7 0.09 -44.24 -14.69
CA LYS A 7 -0.32 -42.81 -14.75
C LYS A 7 -0.36 -42.18 -13.37
N THR A 8 -0.89 -42.84 -12.37
CA THR A 8 -0.92 -42.37 -10.96
C THR A 8 0.50 -42.20 -10.41
N LYS A 9 1.41 -43.07 -10.73
CA LYS A 9 2.83 -42.97 -10.33
C LYS A 9 3.53 -41.78 -11.03
N GLN A 10 3.21 -41.47 -12.28
CA GLN A 10 3.72 -40.31 -13.01
C GLN A 10 3.21 -39.02 -12.39
N GLU A 11 1.92 -38.91 -12.10
CA GLU A 11 1.31 -37.73 -11.49
C GLU A 11 1.94 -37.43 -10.11
N GLN A 12 2.14 -38.44 -9.28
CA GLN A 12 2.81 -38.31 -7.99
C GLN A 12 4.25 -37.81 -8.12
N ARG A 13 4.99 -38.30 -9.12
CA ARG A 13 6.38 -37.94 -9.38
C ARG A 13 6.48 -36.47 -9.83
N ILE A 14 5.61 -36.04 -10.76
CA ILE A 14 5.52 -34.66 -11.22
C ILE A 14 5.18 -33.73 -10.07
N LEU A 15 4.19 -34.06 -9.25
CA LEU A 15 3.80 -33.26 -8.08
C LEU A 15 4.93 -33.15 -7.04
N GLU A 16 5.71 -34.20 -6.83
CA GLU A 16 6.85 -34.14 -5.91
C GLU A 16 7.97 -33.26 -6.45
N ILE A 17 8.31 -33.35 -7.76
CA ILE A 17 9.28 -32.47 -8.42
C ILE A 17 8.82 -31.01 -8.32
N TYR A 18 7.56 -30.77 -8.61
CA TYR A 18 6.95 -29.44 -8.51
C TYR A 18 7.04 -28.88 -7.07
N GLN A 19 6.67 -29.70 -6.08
CA GLN A 19 6.74 -29.29 -4.67
C GLN A 19 8.17 -29.02 -4.20
N ASP A 20 9.13 -29.86 -4.58
CA ASP A 20 10.54 -29.66 -4.22
C ASP A 20 11.09 -28.35 -4.83
N LEU A 21 10.73 -28.03 -6.07
CA LEU A 21 11.10 -26.75 -6.69
C LEU A 21 10.47 -25.56 -5.99
N LEU A 22 9.19 -25.63 -5.61
CA LEU A 22 8.51 -24.57 -4.86
C LEU A 22 9.09 -24.40 -3.45
N ASP A 23 9.49 -25.48 -2.80
CA ASP A 23 10.17 -25.47 -1.50
C ASP A 23 11.63 -24.99 -1.60
N ASN A 24 12.06 -24.54 -2.78
CA ASN A 24 13.43 -24.11 -3.06
C ASN A 24 14.50 -25.20 -2.83
N LYS A 25 14.12 -26.46 -2.97
CA LYS A 25 15.07 -27.58 -2.94
C LYS A 25 15.69 -27.78 -4.31
N GLU A 26 16.93 -28.26 -4.33
CA GLU A 26 17.54 -28.74 -5.56
C GLU A 26 16.93 -30.09 -5.97
N VAL A 27 16.53 -30.18 -7.23
CA VAL A 27 16.05 -31.42 -7.85
C VAL A 27 17.22 -32.10 -8.55
N ASP A 28 17.74 -33.16 -7.93
CA ASP A 28 18.79 -34.00 -8.51
C ASP A 28 18.13 -35.14 -9.30
N ILE A 29 18.39 -35.19 -10.60
CA ILE A 29 17.85 -36.21 -11.51
C ILE A 29 18.29 -37.61 -11.10
N ASP A 30 19.52 -37.77 -10.61
CA ASP A 30 20.06 -39.07 -10.25
C ASP A 30 19.36 -39.63 -9.00
N VAL A 31 19.19 -38.79 -7.99
CA VAL A 31 18.46 -39.12 -6.77
C VAL A 31 16.98 -39.42 -7.06
N LYS A 32 16.33 -38.60 -7.91
CA LYS A 32 14.92 -38.86 -8.28
C LYS A 32 14.73 -40.09 -9.12
N SER A 33 15.65 -40.37 -10.04
CA SER A 33 15.65 -41.59 -10.86
C SER A 33 15.73 -42.85 -9.99
N GLU A 34 16.63 -42.85 -9.02
CA GLU A 34 16.76 -43.96 -8.06
C GLU A 34 15.53 -44.09 -7.15
N LYS A 35 15.05 -43.01 -6.56
CA LYS A 35 13.87 -42.95 -5.68
C LYS A 35 12.62 -43.52 -6.34
N PHE A 36 12.37 -43.15 -7.61
CA PHE A 36 11.16 -43.58 -8.32
C PHE A 36 11.34 -44.83 -9.16
N GLY A 37 12.55 -45.38 -9.25
CA GLY A 37 12.85 -46.57 -10.05
C GLY A 37 12.60 -46.42 -11.55
N VAL A 38 12.85 -45.21 -12.08
CA VAL A 38 12.68 -44.85 -13.50
C VAL A 38 14.00 -44.34 -14.07
N ASP A 39 14.13 -44.33 -15.40
CA ASP A 39 15.35 -43.83 -16.02
C ASP A 39 15.45 -42.28 -15.93
N LYS A 40 16.68 -41.76 -16.04
CA LYS A 40 16.96 -40.31 -15.98
C LYS A 40 16.24 -39.53 -17.07
N LYS A 41 15.97 -40.13 -18.22
CA LYS A 41 15.24 -39.51 -19.32
C LYS A 41 13.80 -39.24 -18.97
N THR A 42 13.20 -40.19 -18.21
CA THR A 42 11.84 -40.03 -17.69
C THR A 42 11.76 -38.85 -16.69
N ILE A 43 12.71 -38.74 -15.75
CA ILE A 43 12.76 -37.60 -14.81
C ILE A 43 12.97 -36.26 -15.56
N LYS A 44 13.84 -36.25 -16.59
CA LYS A 44 14.02 -35.02 -17.41
C LYS A 44 12.74 -34.59 -18.12
N ARG A 45 11.98 -35.56 -18.66
CA ARG A 45 10.69 -35.25 -19.31
C ARG A 45 9.67 -34.73 -18.30
N ASP A 46 9.62 -35.31 -17.11
CA ASP A 46 8.72 -34.81 -16.05
C ASP A 46 9.15 -33.41 -15.58
N LEU A 47 10.45 -33.15 -15.47
CA LEU A 47 10.98 -31.83 -15.15
C LEU A 47 10.62 -30.79 -16.23
N THR A 48 10.73 -31.16 -17.52
CA THR A 48 10.31 -30.26 -18.63
C THR A 48 8.80 -29.93 -18.56
N ALA A 49 7.96 -30.93 -18.24
CA ALA A 49 6.53 -30.67 -18.08
C ALA A 49 6.22 -29.72 -16.89
N VAL A 50 7.02 -29.81 -15.81
CA VAL A 50 6.91 -28.86 -14.68
C VAL A 50 7.41 -27.49 -15.08
N GLU A 51 8.50 -27.40 -15.86
CA GLU A 51 9.08 -26.16 -16.37
C GLU A 51 8.07 -25.42 -17.26
N GLU A 52 7.49 -26.10 -18.24
CA GLU A 52 6.44 -25.53 -19.11
C GLU A 52 5.25 -24.99 -18.31
N PHE A 53 4.77 -25.76 -17.34
CA PHE A 53 3.68 -25.35 -16.48
C PHE A 53 4.03 -24.12 -15.62
N LEU A 54 5.25 -24.07 -15.07
CA LEU A 54 5.72 -22.97 -14.23
C LEU A 54 5.92 -21.70 -15.05
N ASP A 55 6.45 -21.80 -16.27
CA ASP A 55 6.66 -20.69 -17.19
C ASP A 55 5.31 -20.10 -17.65
N GLU A 56 4.42 -20.93 -18.19
CA GLU A 56 3.11 -20.49 -18.70
C GLU A 56 2.24 -19.81 -17.63
N ARG A 57 2.25 -20.33 -16.40
CA ARG A 57 1.29 -19.90 -15.36
C ARG A 57 1.88 -18.89 -14.38
N TYR A 58 3.16 -18.96 -14.12
CA TYR A 58 3.80 -18.18 -13.06
C TYR A 58 5.01 -17.38 -13.54
N GLN A 59 5.42 -17.53 -14.81
CA GLN A 59 6.64 -16.93 -15.39
C GLN A 59 7.90 -17.29 -14.56
N LEU A 60 7.95 -18.54 -14.09
CA LEU A 60 9.04 -19.09 -13.30
C LEU A 60 9.94 -19.95 -14.17
N GLU A 61 11.24 -19.70 -14.13
CA GLU A 61 12.25 -20.46 -14.87
C GLU A 61 12.94 -21.47 -13.94
N ILE A 62 13.25 -22.65 -14.49
CA ILE A 62 14.10 -23.65 -13.85
C ILE A 62 15.53 -23.46 -14.34
N GLN A 63 16.47 -23.24 -13.42
CA GLN A 63 17.89 -23.10 -13.74
C GLN A 63 18.66 -24.36 -13.37
N LYS A 64 19.62 -24.72 -14.22
CA LYS A 64 20.57 -25.77 -13.95
C LYS A 64 21.68 -25.24 -13.04
N SER A 65 21.75 -25.69 -11.79
CA SER A 65 22.76 -25.27 -10.82
C SER A 65 24.07 -26.05 -10.98
N LYS A 66 23.99 -27.36 -11.31
CA LYS A 66 25.10 -28.28 -11.55
C LYS A 66 24.67 -29.34 -12.58
N PRO A 67 25.57 -30.17 -13.13
CA PRO A 67 25.19 -31.30 -13.97
C PRO A 67 24.13 -32.15 -13.27
N ASN A 68 22.97 -32.34 -13.92
CA ASN A 68 21.79 -33.10 -13.44
C ASN A 68 21.08 -32.51 -12.19
N ILE A 69 21.46 -31.31 -11.71
CA ILE A 69 20.81 -30.64 -10.59
C ILE A 69 20.12 -29.37 -11.08
N TYR A 70 18.84 -29.24 -10.76
CA TYR A 70 17.97 -28.15 -11.18
C TYR A 70 17.34 -27.48 -9.96
N LYS A 71 17.15 -26.17 -10.04
CA LYS A 71 16.47 -25.37 -9.02
C LYS A 71 15.58 -24.34 -9.66
N LEU A 72 14.60 -23.86 -8.95
CA LEU A 72 13.78 -22.75 -9.38
C LEU A 72 14.62 -21.46 -9.38
N SER A 73 14.61 -20.73 -10.51
CA SER A 73 15.18 -19.38 -10.56
C SER A 73 14.24 -18.42 -9.87
N ARG A 74 14.72 -17.73 -8.84
CA ARG A 74 13.91 -16.72 -8.14
C ARG A 74 14.02 -15.33 -8.75
N GLU A 75 14.97 -15.10 -9.64
CA GLU A 75 15.17 -13.79 -10.25
C GLU A 75 13.94 -13.30 -11.05
N ASN A 76 13.08 -14.21 -11.51
CA ASN A 76 11.84 -13.93 -12.25
C ASN A 76 10.58 -14.50 -11.59
N ALA A 77 10.65 -14.94 -10.34
CA ALA A 77 9.62 -15.77 -9.71
C ALA A 77 8.32 -15.05 -9.31
N GLY A 78 8.16 -13.76 -9.57
CA GLY A 78 6.99 -12.99 -9.09
C GLY A 78 6.85 -12.98 -7.55
N ARG A 79 7.75 -13.66 -6.81
CA ARG A 79 7.85 -13.64 -5.35
C ARG A 79 8.85 -12.58 -4.92
N LEU A 80 8.55 -11.93 -3.81
CA LEU A 80 9.49 -11.00 -3.20
C LEU A 80 10.70 -11.76 -2.64
N THR A 81 11.87 -11.19 -2.82
CA THR A 81 13.11 -11.65 -2.19
C THR A 81 13.06 -11.41 -0.68
N GLN A 82 13.92 -12.08 0.08
CA GLN A 82 14.05 -11.90 1.52
C GLN A 82 14.21 -10.42 1.93
N THR A 83 15.04 -9.68 1.20
CA THR A 83 15.27 -8.25 1.47
C THR A 83 14.04 -7.40 1.16
N GLU A 84 13.32 -7.69 0.07
CA GLU A 84 12.08 -6.99 -0.28
C GLU A 84 10.98 -7.27 0.73
N VAL A 85 10.83 -8.53 1.17
CA VAL A 85 9.89 -8.89 2.25
C VAL A 85 10.22 -8.13 3.52
N LEU A 86 11.50 -8.10 3.92
CA LEU A 86 11.93 -7.35 5.10
C LEU A 86 11.60 -5.85 4.97
N ALA A 87 11.88 -5.25 3.82
CA ALA A 87 11.57 -3.84 3.57
C ALA A 87 10.06 -3.56 3.64
N VAL A 88 9.23 -4.39 3.01
CA VAL A 88 7.76 -4.26 3.05
C VAL A 88 7.24 -4.44 4.48
N CYS A 89 7.74 -5.43 5.23
CA CYS A 89 7.36 -5.66 6.62
C CYS A 89 7.66 -4.44 7.50
N ASN A 90 8.85 -3.83 7.38
CA ASN A 90 9.24 -2.65 8.13
C ASN A 90 8.37 -1.42 7.78
N ILE A 91 8.06 -1.20 6.49
CA ILE A 91 7.15 -0.13 6.05
C ILE A 91 5.75 -0.34 6.66
N LEU A 92 5.23 -1.58 6.64
CA LEU A 92 3.94 -1.90 7.23
C LEU A 92 3.92 -1.68 8.73
N LEU A 93 4.92 -2.16 9.47
CA LEU A 93 5.04 -1.96 10.92
C LEU A 93 5.07 -0.46 11.27
N ASN A 94 5.90 0.31 10.57
CA ASN A 94 6.01 1.75 10.79
C ASN A 94 4.71 2.51 10.44
N SER A 95 3.89 1.98 9.55
CA SER A 95 2.61 2.61 9.17
C SER A 95 1.61 2.65 10.32
N ARG A 96 1.63 1.69 11.22
CA ARG A 96 0.69 1.50 12.33
C ARG A 96 -0.79 1.50 11.90
N ALA A 97 -1.06 1.26 10.62
CA ALA A 97 -2.37 1.42 10.00
C ALA A 97 -3.39 0.36 10.38
N PHE A 98 -2.94 -0.75 10.95
CA PHE A 98 -3.76 -1.90 11.31
C PHE A 98 -3.71 -2.19 12.80
N SER A 99 -4.71 -2.91 13.32
CA SER A 99 -4.63 -3.47 14.67
C SER A 99 -3.46 -4.45 14.79
N LYS A 100 -2.95 -4.68 15.99
CA LYS A 100 -1.83 -5.61 16.25
C LYS A 100 -2.12 -7.00 15.68
N LYS A 101 -3.34 -7.49 15.83
CA LYS A 101 -3.79 -8.78 15.31
C LYS A 101 -3.78 -8.83 13.77
N GLU A 102 -4.27 -7.79 13.13
CA GLU A 102 -4.29 -7.70 11.66
C GLU A 102 -2.90 -7.54 11.09
N MET A 103 -2.08 -6.67 11.70
CA MET A 103 -0.69 -6.47 11.31
C MET A 103 0.06 -7.79 11.35
N LYS A 104 -0.01 -8.51 12.47
CA LYS A 104 0.62 -9.84 12.59
C LYS A 104 0.16 -10.77 11.47
N ARG A 105 -1.16 -10.88 11.24
CA ARG A 105 -1.72 -11.75 10.20
C ARG A 105 -1.24 -11.38 8.79
N LEU A 106 -1.10 -10.08 8.49
CA LEU A 106 -0.61 -9.60 7.20
C LEU A 106 0.87 -9.92 7.01
N LEU A 107 1.68 -9.67 8.03
CA LEU A 107 3.11 -9.99 8.00
C LEU A 107 3.33 -11.50 7.83
N ASP A 108 2.65 -12.34 8.63
CA ASP A 108 2.74 -13.80 8.54
C ASP A 108 2.44 -14.26 7.11
N LYS A 109 1.36 -13.75 6.48
CA LYS A 109 1.00 -14.09 5.10
C LYS A 109 2.04 -13.64 4.07
N ILE A 110 2.60 -12.44 4.21
CA ILE A 110 3.62 -11.93 3.29
C ILE A 110 4.88 -12.80 3.40
N ILE A 111 5.30 -13.12 4.61
CA ILE A 111 6.48 -13.93 4.88
C ILE A 111 6.29 -15.35 4.34
N GLU A 112 5.22 -16.04 4.75
CA GLU A 112 4.95 -17.43 4.38
C GLU A 112 4.76 -17.63 2.87
N HIS A 113 4.17 -16.65 2.18
CA HIS A 113 3.92 -16.77 0.74
C HIS A 113 5.18 -16.57 -0.12
N ASN A 114 6.12 -15.76 0.36
CA ASN A 114 7.29 -15.36 -0.43
C ASN A 114 8.57 -16.11 -0.05
N LEU A 115 8.71 -16.57 1.18
CA LEU A 115 9.97 -17.08 1.72
C LEU A 115 9.89 -18.56 2.10
N ASP A 116 11.02 -19.24 2.05
CA ASP A 116 11.18 -20.58 2.63
C ASP A 116 11.30 -20.52 4.17
N LYS A 117 11.43 -21.71 4.82
CA LYS A 117 11.47 -21.79 6.29
C LYS A 117 12.66 -21.07 6.92
N GLU A 118 13.83 -21.11 6.29
CA GLU A 118 15.04 -20.49 6.87
C GLU A 118 15.00 -18.98 6.69
N GLU A 119 14.63 -18.50 5.51
CA GLU A 119 14.44 -17.09 5.22
C GLU A 119 13.32 -16.47 6.09
N SER A 120 12.21 -17.22 6.28
CA SER A 120 11.10 -16.81 7.15
C SER A 120 11.53 -16.62 8.58
N LYS A 121 12.35 -17.54 9.13
CA LYS A 121 12.91 -17.41 10.49
C LYS A 121 13.75 -16.14 10.62
N TYR A 122 14.58 -15.85 9.62
CA TYR A 122 15.44 -14.67 9.62
C TYR A 122 14.62 -13.38 9.64
N VAL A 123 13.65 -13.24 8.73
CA VAL A 123 12.79 -12.04 8.67
C VAL A 123 11.93 -11.90 9.92
N THR A 124 11.37 -13.02 10.43
CA THR A 124 10.57 -13.02 11.66
C THR A 124 11.40 -12.60 12.88
N ALA A 125 12.67 -13.02 12.96
CA ALA A 125 13.55 -12.61 14.05
C ALA A 125 13.83 -11.09 14.03
N LEU A 126 14.03 -10.50 12.84
CA LEU A 126 14.28 -9.07 12.68
C LEU A 126 13.05 -8.21 12.97
N THR A 127 11.87 -8.65 12.52
CA THR A 127 10.61 -7.89 12.68
C THR A 127 9.89 -8.18 13.99
N GLY A 128 10.24 -9.30 14.67
CA GLY A 128 9.53 -9.79 15.85
C GLY A 128 9.60 -8.86 17.05
N ASN A 129 10.74 -8.20 17.27
CA ASN A 129 10.88 -7.22 18.35
C ASN A 129 9.96 -6.01 18.14
N GLU A 130 9.94 -5.45 16.93
CA GLU A 130 9.06 -4.33 16.58
C GLU A 130 7.58 -4.74 16.67
N MET A 131 7.22 -5.94 16.20
CA MET A 131 5.88 -6.49 16.34
C MET A 131 5.48 -6.70 17.82
N HIS A 132 6.42 -7.09 18.67
CA HIS A 132 6.17 -7.24 20.11
C HIS A 132 5.75 -5.89 20.73
N HIS A 133 6.49 -4.83 20.42
CA HIS A 133 6.26 -3.47 20.90
C HIS A 133 5.29 -2.65 20.04
N TYR A 134 4.65 -3.29 19.06
CA TYR A 134 3.72 -2.61 18.15
C TYR A 134 2.61 -1.88 18.91
N ALA A 135 2.57 -0.57 18.75
CA ALA A 135 1.57 0.29 19.39
C ALA A 135 0.42 0.57 18.41
N GLU A 136 -0.74 0.01 18.66
CA GLU A 136 -1.96 0.29 17.89
C GLU A 136 -2.36 1.76 18.02
N LEU A 137 -2.96 2.29 16.95
CA LEU A 137 -3.59 3.61 17.04
C LEU A 137 -4.81 3.56 17.95
N SER A 138 -5.04 4.64 18.70
CA SER A 138 -6.18 4.73 19.66
C SER A 138 -7.53 4.54 18.98
N THR A 139 -7.63 4.93 17.70
CA THR A 139 -8.85 4.82 16.88
C THR A 139 -9.10 3.40 16.36
N SER A 140 -8.08 2.56 16.22
CA SER A 140 -8.24 1.16 15.78
C SER A 140 -9.09 0.32 16.76
N LYS A 141 -9.28 0.79 17.98
CA LYS A 141 -10.14 0.17 18.99
C LYS A 141 -11.63 0.51 18.84
N GLN A 142 -11.99 1.47 17.98
CA GLN A 142 -13.37 1.98 17.86
C GLN A 142 -14.18 1.26 16.79
N ILE A 143 -13.54 0.69 15.79
CA ILE A 143 -14.16 -0.07 14.70
C ILE A 143 -13.57 -1.48 14.72
N ALA A 144 -14.44 -2.50 14.63
CA ALA A 144 -13.97 -3.87 14.58
C ALA A 144 -13.07 -4.08 13.34
N PRO A 145 -11.91 -4.76 13.48
CA PRO A 145 -10.98 -4.97 12.37
C PRO A 145 -11.62 -5.56 11.10
N LYS A 146 -12.60 -6.42 11.28
CA LYS A 146 -13.36 -7.02 10.18
C LYS A 146 -14.08 -5.97 9.32
N ASP A 147 -14.68 -4.99 9.98
CA ASP A 147 -15.47 -3.95 9.30
C ASP A 147 -14.58 -2.96 8.56
N PHE A 148 -13.37 -2.70 9.05
CA PHE A 148 -12.43 -1.79 8.39
C PHE A 148 -12.01 -2.27 6.99
N LEU A 149 -11.55 -3.51 6.84
CA LEU A 149 -11.14 -4.06 5.54
C LEU A 149 -12.33 -4.28 4.62
N GLU A 150 -13.51 -4.62 5.16
CA GLU A 150 -14.74 -4.75 4.40
C GLU A 150 -15.21 -3.39 3.88
N ASN A 151 -15.20 -2.36 4.72
CA ASN A 151 -15.50 -0.99 4.31
C ASN A 151 -14.52 -0.50 3.23
N MET A 152 -13.23 -0.78 3.38
CA MET A 152 -12.22 -0.44 2.36
C MET A 152 -12.51 -1.13 1.03
N LYS A 153 -12.85 -2.42 1.04
CA LYS A 153 -13.24 -3.19 -0.14
C LYS A 153 -14.46 -2.55 -0.82
N ASN A 154 -15.52 -2.27 -0.07
CA ASN A 154 -16.75 -1.67 -0.61
C ASN A 154 -16.50 -0.29 -1.21
N ILE A 155 -15.65 0.52 -0.58
CA ILE A 155 -15.25 1.83 -1.13
C ILE A 155 -14.45 1.65 -2.42
N ALA A 156 -13.49 0.71 -2.46
CA ALA A 156 -12.68 0.45 -3.64
C ALA A 156 -13.56 -0.01 -4.83
N GLU A 157 -14.51 -0.92 -4.57
CA GLU A 157 -15.49 -1.36 -5.57
C GLU A 157 -16.32 -0.20 -6.10
N ALA A 158 -16.83 0.66 -5.21
CA ALA A 158 -17.62 1.82 -5.57
C ALA A 158 -16.82 2.86 -6.38
N VAL A 159 -15.53 3.05 -6.08
CA VAL A 159 -14.63 3.92 -6.87
C VAL A 159 -14.47 3.39 -8.29
N VAL A 160 -14.16 2.09 -8.44
CA VAL A 160 -13.92 1.46 -9.74
C VAL A 160 -15.20 1.42 -10.59
N SER A 161 -16.35 1.09 -9.98
CA SER A 161 -17.64 1.00 -10.65
C SER A 161 -18.37 2.34 -10.76
N GLN A 162 -17.80 3.44 -10.26
CA GLN A 162 -18.41 4.78 -10.21
C GLN A 162 -19.82 4.77 -9.60
N ARG A 163 -19.99 4.00 -8.52
CA ARG A 163 -21.25 3.92 -7.77
C ARG A 163 -21.22 4.83 -6.55
N LYS A 164 -22.35 5.47 -6.27
CA LYS A 164 -22.51 6.26 -5.04
C LYS A 164 -22.52 5.34 -3.83
N ILE A 165 -22.10 5.90 -2.69
CA ILE A 165 -22.14 5.21 -1.39
C ILE A 165 -22.87 6.04 -0.35
N GLU A 166 -23.47 5.36 0.61
CA GLU A 166 -23.90 5.95 1.88
C GLU A 166 -22.97 5.46 2.97
N ILE A 167 -22.42 6.40 3.76
CA ILE A 167 -21.55 6.10 4.89
C ILE A 167 -22.17 6.57 6.21
N GLU A 168 -21.85 5.84 7.28
CA GLU A 168 -22.01 6.30 8.66
C GLU A 168 -20.63 6.72 9.18
N TYR A 169 -20.47 8.03 9.44
CA TYR A 169 -19.19 8.65 9.77
C TYR A 169 -19.23 9.29 11.14
N LYS A 170 -18.23 9.02 11.98
CA LYS A 170 -18.06 9.60 13.30
C LYS A 170 -16.88 10.58 13.30
N ARG A 171 -17.13 11.86 13.57
CA ARG A 171 -16.06 12.83 13.83
C ARG A 171 -15.45 12.61 15.22
N ASN A 172 -14.25 13.17 15.46
CA ASN A 172 -13.45 12.89 16.66
C ASN A 172 -14.21 12.93 17.99
N GLU A 173 -15.03 13.94 18.20
CA GLU A 173 -15.68 14.22 19.48
C GLU A 173 -17.20 14.14 19.42
N ASP A 174 -17.74 13.86 18.22
CA ASP A 174 -19.19 13.74 18.07
C ASP A 174 -19.71 12.50 18.79
N ILE A 175 -20.74 12.68 19.59
CA ILE A 175 -21.44 11.57 20.27
C ILE A 175 -22.15 10.71 19.21
N ASN A 176 -22.72 11.34 18.18
CA ASN A 176 -23.52 10.69 17.14
C ASN A 176 -22.76 10.57 15.81
N SER A 177 -22.96 9.45 15.13
CA SER A 177 -22.53 9.29 13.73
C SER A 177 -23.44 10.10 12.81
N ILE A 178 -22.87 10.62 11.73
CA ILE A 178 -23.60 11.31 10.69
C ILE A 178 -23.68 10.43 9.44
N LYS A 179 -24.84 10.42 8.78
CA LYS A 179 -24.98 9.76 7.47
C LYS A 179 -24.63 10.73 6.36
N ARG A 180 -23.94 10.21 5.33
CA ARG A 180 -23.54 10.99 4.14
C ARG A 180 -23.67 10.14 2.91
N LYS A 181 -24.31 10.71 1.86
CA LYS A 181 -24.30 10.16 0.52
C LYS A 181 -23.20 10.81 -0.30
N LEU A 182 -22.33 10.00 -0.87
CA LEU A 182 -21.05 10.42 -1.44
C LEU A 182 -20.78 9.77 -2.79
N CYS A 183 -20.04 10.48 -3.63
CA CYS A 183 -19.41 9.94 -4.83
C CYS A 183 -17.92 9.69 -4.50
N PRO A 184 -17.48 8.45 -4.20
CA PRO A 184 -16.11 8.14 -3.84
C PRO A 184 -15.20 8.29 -5.05
N LEU A 185 -14.03 8.93 -4.87
CA LEU A 185 -13.10 9.27 -5.94
C LEU A 185 -11.80 8.48 -5.87
N ALA A 186 -11.27 8.30 -4.66
CA ALA A 186 -10.02 7.58 -4.43
C ALA A 186 -9.89 7.13 -2.98
N ILE A 187 -9.07 6.10 -2.78
CA ILE A 187 -8.54 5.71 -1.48
C ILE A 187 -7.06 6.11 -1.43
N MET A 188 -6.64 6.69 -0.32
CA MET A 188 -5.26 7.15 -0.11
C MET A 188 -4.78 6.71 1.27
N PHE A 189 -3.47 6.48 1.38
CA PHE A 189 -2.80 6.32 2.68
C PHE A 189 -1.86 7.50 2.91
N SER A 190 -1.89 8.08 4.09
CA SER A 190 -1.00 9.16 4.51
C SER A 190 -0.75 9.11 6.00
N GLU A 191 0.49 9.29 6.39
CA GLU A 191 0.96 9.17 7.75
C GLU A 191 0.64 7.79 8.34
N MET A 192 -0.43 7.66 9.09
CA MET A 192 -0.84 6.43 9.76
C MET A 192 -2.27 5.97 9.41
N TYR A 193 -2.96 6.69 8.50
CA TYR A 193 -4.37 6.47 8.24
C TYR A 193 -4.69 6.29 6.78
N PHE A 194 -5.71 5.50 6.52
CA PHE A 194 -6.36 5.46 5.20
C PHE A 194 -7.44 6.52 5.12
N TYR A 195 -7.53 7.13 3.95
CA TYR A 195 -8.49 8.20 3.65
C TYR A 195 -9.23 7.91 2.36
N MET A 196 -10.46 8.35 2.31
CA MET A 196 -11.26 8.42 1.09
C MET A 196 -11.44 9.88 0.70
N ALA A 197 -11.14 10.19 -0.56
CA ALA A 197 -11.58 11.43 -1.19
C ALA A 197 -12.95 11.20 -1.83
N ALA A 198 -13.90 12.08 -1.59
CA ALA A 198 -15.24 11.97 -2.15
C ALA A 198 -15.88 13.33 -2.43
N LYS A 199 -16.75 13.41 -3.46
CA LYS A 199 -17.69 14.53 -3.65
C LYS A 199 -18.92 14.28 -2.79
N ILE A 200 -19.44 15.32 -2.17
CA ILE A 200 -20.66 15.28 -1.39
C ILE A 200 -21.82 15.52 -2.36
N GLU A 201 -22.83 14.67 -2.33
CA GLU A 201 -23.98 14.80 -3.23
C GLU A 201 -24.98 15.87 -2.77
N ASP A 202 -25.13 16.05 -1.47
CA ASP A 202 -26.00 17.06 -0.88
C ASP A 202 -25.40 18.46 -1.11
N LYS A 203 -26.07 19.22 -2.00
CA LYS A 203 -25.63 20.55 -2.39
C LYS A 203 -25.59 21.57 -1.25
N GLU A 204 -26.53 21.48 -0.31
CA GLU A 204 -26.55 22.39 0.83
C GLU A 204 -25.35 22.13 1.79
N ILE A 205 -25.06 20.85 2.00
CA ILE A 205 -23.88 20.44 2.78
C ILE A 205 -22.61 20.77 2.03
N GLU A 206 -22.55 20.52 0.72
CA GLU A 206 -21.41 20.88 -0.11
C GLU A 206 -21.15 22.40 -0.08
N GLU A 207 -22.17 23.23 -0.26
CA GLU A 207 -22.04 24.68 -0.19
C GLU A 207 -21.62 25.17 1.19
N LYS A 208 -22.19 24.61 2.25
CA LYS A 208 -21.79 24.92 3.64
C LYS A 208 -20.34 24.59 3.91
N LEU A 209 -19.87 23.45 3.39
CA LEU A 209 -18.46 23.07 3.50
C LEU A 209 -17.58 23.90 2.57
N ARG A 210 -18.03 24.25 1.37
CA ARG A 210 -17.29 25.14 0.46
C ARG A 210 -17.08 26.54 1.06
N ARG A 211 -18.05 27.08 1.77
CA ARG A 211 -17.88 28.39 2.47
C ARG A 211 -16.81 28.34 3.54
N ASN A 212 -16.69 27.20 4.22
CA ASN A 212 -15.79 27.04 5.38
C ASN A 212 -14.45 26.35 5.02
N TYR A 213 -14.42 25.46 4.02
CA TYR A 213 -13.29 24.53 3.80
C TYR A 213 -12.92 24.30 2.33
N CYS A 214 -13.68 24.86 1.31
CA CYS A 214 -13.22 24.90 -0.05
C CYS A 214 -13.60 23.83 -1.10
N SER A 215 -13.13 24.10 -2.34
CA SER A 215 -13.42 23.44 -3.63
C SER A 215 -12.77 22.07 -3.86
N SER A 216 -11.92 21.58 -2.99
CA SER A 216 -11.36 20.22 -3.11
C SER A 216 -12.34 19.18 -2.58
N PRO A 217 -12.24 17.89 -3.02
CA PRO A 217 -13.11 16.85 -2.51
C PRO A 217 -12.99 16.75 -0.98
N ALA A 218 -14.07 16.36 -0.33
CA ALA A 218 -14.08 16.08 1.10
C ALA A 218 -13.21 14.84 1.39
N ILE A 219 -12.43 14.90 2.47
CA ILE A 219 -11.52 13.83 2.89
C ILE A 219 -12.09 13.17 4.14
N TYR A 220 -12.30 11.87 4.06
CA TYR A 220 -12.84 11.04 5.14
C TYR A 220 -11.81 10.01 5.60
N ARG A 221 -11.53 9.93 6.88
CA ARG A 221 -10.70 8.85 7.44
C ARG A 221 -11.51 7.55 7.47
N LEU A 222 -10.95 6.47 6.94
CA LEU A 222 -11.63 5.17 6.86
C LEU A 222 -11.91 4.57 8.23
N ASP A 223 -11.00 4.75 9.17
CA ASP A 223 -11.12 4.25 10.55
C ASP A 223 -12.23 4.92 11.37
N ARG A 224 -12.91 5.92 10.80
CA ARG A 224 -14.07 6.61 11.37
C ARG A 224 -15.37 6.28 10.66
N ILE A 225 -15.32 5.40 9.68
CA ILE A 225 -16.50 4.92 8.94
C ILE A 225 -16.95 3.61 9.57
N SER A 226 -18.09 3.62 10.24
CA SER A 226 -18.65 2.41 10.86
C SER A 226 -19.35 1.51 9.84
N ARG A 227 -19.91 2.09 8.80
CA ARG A 227 -20.66 1.36 7.78
C ARG A 227 -20.55 2.02 6.41
N VAL A 228 -20.41 1.18 5.37
CA VAL A 228 -20.48 1.58 3.96
C VAL A 228 -21.56 0.77 3.28
N LYS A 229 -22.46 1.46 2.59
CA LYS A 229 -23.49 0.84 1.72
C LYS A 229 -23.28 1.36 0.31
N ILE A 230 -23.01 0.48 -0.64
CA ILE A 230 -22.96 0.81 -2.07
C ILE A 230 -24.40 0.97 -2.56
N LEU A 231 -24.68 2.05 -3.27
CA LEU A 231 -26.00 2.36 -3.83
C LEU A 231 -26.05 1.92 -5.30
N ASP A 232 -27.27 1.74 -5.83
CA ASP A 232 -27.45 1.38 -7.25
C ASP A 232 -27.23 2.57 -8.19
N GLU A 233 -27.14 3.77 -7.63
CA GLU A 233 -26.93 5.01 -8.37
C GLU A 233 -25.48 5.16 -8.78
N HIS A 234 -25.27 5.48 -10.06
CA HIS A 234 -23.97 5.81 -10.62
C HIS A 234 -23.73 7.32 -10.63
N PHE A 235 -22.48 7.70 -10.69
CA PHE A 235 -22.06 9.07 -10.95
C PHE A 235 -21.02 9.09 -12.08
N THR A 236 -20.91 10.21 -12.77
CA THR A 236 -19.92 10.40 -13.84
C THR A 236 -18.92 11.45 -13.42
N ILE A 237 -17.65 11.19 -13.68
CA ILE A 237 -16.55 12.14 -13.48
C ILE A 237 -16.07 12.53 -14.88
N SER A 238 -16.08 13.84 -15.19
CA SER A 238 -15.44 14.33 -16.40
C SER A 238 -13.92 14.21 -16.28
N ASP A 239 -13.21 14.07 -17.39
CA ASP A 239 -11.75 14.01 -17.39
C ASP A 239 -11.10 15.23 -16.72
N LYS A 240 -11.75 16.39 -16.83
CA LYS A 240 -11.31 17.63 -16.18
C LYS A 240 -11.46 17.62 -14.66
N ASP A 241 -12.43 16.86 -14.15
CA ASP A 241 -12.74 16.75 -12.72
C ASP A 241 -12.15 15.50 -12.08
N ARG A 242 -11.34 14.75 -12.83
CA ARG A 242 -10.69 13.53 -12.33
C ARG A 242 -9.76 13.87 -11.16
N PHE A 243 -10.04 13.25 -10.04
CA PHE A 243 -9.21 13.43 -8.85
C PHE A 243 -7.90 12.64 -8.98
N GLU A 244 -6.79 13.36 -8.93
CA GLU A 244 -5.46 12.78 -8.97
C GLU A 244 -4.89 12.72 -7.55
N ALA A 245 -4.96 11.54 -6.95
CA ALA A 245 -4.52 11.30 -5.57
C ALA A 245 -3.03 11.67 -5.34
N GLY A 246 -2.16 11.37 -6.32
CA GLY A 246 -0.74 11.74 -6.26
C GLY A 246 -0.53 13.25 -6.26
N HIS A 247 -1.22 13.96 -7.15
CA HIS A 247 -1.15 15.42 -7.22
C HIS A 247 -1.68 16.10 -5.93
N PHE A 248 -2.76 15.57 -5.38
CA PHE A 248 -3.30 16.04 -4.11
C PHE A 248 -2.29 15.82 -2.96
N LYS A 249 -1.71 14.62 -2.85
CA LYS A 249 -0.75 14.27 -1.80
C LYS A 249 0.51 15.13 -1.84
N ASN A 250 0.99 15.48 -3.03
CA ASN A 250 2.17 16.34 -3.19
C ASN A 250 1.95 17.79 -2.73
N LYS A 251 0.70 18.22 -2.62
CA LYS A 251 0.33 19.59 -2.21
C LYS A 251 -0.33 19.67 -0.83
N SER A 252 -0.86 18.55 -0.33
CA SER A 252 -1.52 18.45 0.98
C SER A 252 -0.62 17.72 1.97
N LYS A 253 -0.65 18.12 3.23
CA LYS A 253 -0.03 17.40 4.33
C LYS A 253 -1.07 17.17 5.42
N PHE A 254 -0.90 16.05 6.17
CA PHE A 254 -1.87 15.59 7.16
C PHE A 254 -3.29 15.42 6.61
N MET A 255 -3.41 15.29 5.28
CA MET A 255 -4.67 15.15 4.54
C MET A 255 -5.70 16.26 4.83
N TYR A 256 -5.23 17.45 5.12
CA TYR A 256 -6.08 18.63 5.20
C TYR A 256 -6.55 19.00 3.78
N GLY A 257 -7.86 19.00 3.58
CA GLY A 257 -8.47 19.59 2.41
C GLY A 257 -8.41 21.12 2.47
N GLY A 258 -8.64 21.75 1.35
CA GLY A 258 -8.65 23.23 1.30
C GLY A 258 -8.42 23.77 -0.10
N ASN A 259 -8.40 25.11 -0.27
CA ASN A 259 -8.07 25.76 -1.53
C ASN A 259 -6.59 25.59 -1.87
N ILE A 260 -6.29 25.51 -3.16
CA ILE A 260 -4.93 25.67 -3.64
C ILE A 260 -4.51 27.11 -3.42
N ARG A 261 -3.42 27.31 -2.71
CA ARG A 261 -2.79 28.60 -2.51
C ARG A 261 -1.28 28.50 -2.66
N HIS A 262 -0.64 29.60 -2.98
CA HIS A 262 0.82 29.67 -3.05
C HIS A 262 1.36 30.23 -1.75
N ILE A 263 2.38 29.60 -1.22
CA ILE A 263 3.17 30.11 -0.10
C ILE A 263 4.61 30.35 -0.53
N THR A 264 5.20 31.37 0.05
CA THR A 264 6.64 31.67 -0.07
C THR A 264 7.22 31.64 1.33
N PHE A 265 8.37 31.02 1.50
CA PHE A 265 9.03 30.95 2.80
C PHE A 265 10.54 30.92 2.66
N ASP A 266 11.23 31.47 3.64
CA ASP A 266 12.68 31.44 3.79
C ASP A 266 13.06 30.31 4.74
N TYR A 267 14.06 29.53 4.36
CA TYR A 267 14.62 28.44 5.14
C TYR A 267 16.11 28.67 5.39
N THR A 268 16.53 28.63 6.65
CA THR A 268 17.91 28.87 7.09
C THR A 268 18.65 27.60 7.50
N GLY A 269 18.01 26.44 7.44
CA GLY A 269 18.63 25.16 7.74
C GLY A 269 19.57 24.66 6.64
N THR A 270 20.42 23.72 6.97
CA THR A 270 21.43 23.14 6.06
C THR A 270 20.88 22.06 5.14
N ASN A 271 19.79 21.38 5.54
CA ASN A 271 19.22 20.26 4.79
C ASN A 271 18.02 20.70 3.92
N LYS A 272 18.30 21.23 2.74
CA LYS A 272 17.26 21.59 1.76
C LYS A 272 16.44 20.38 1.28
N GLY A 273 17.05 19.19 1.23
CA GLY A 273 16.39 17.93 0.84
C GLY A 273 15.19 17.64 1.73
N MET A 274 15.29 17.86 3.03
CA MET A 274 14.17 17.69 3.96
C MET A 274 12.94 18.51 3.56
N ILE A 275 13.12 19.75 3.07
CA ILE A 275 12.00 20.57 2.58
C ILE A 275 11.36 19.93 1.35
N LEU A 276 12.18 19.49 0.37
CA LEU A 276 11.71 18.90 -0.88
C LEU A 276 11.04 17.55 -0.65
N ASP A 277 11.55 16.74 0.29
CA ASP A 277 10.95 15.46 0.68
C ASP A 277 9.55 15.64 1.31
N GLN A 278 9.37 16.71 2.09
CA GLN A 278 8.13 16.96 2.81
C GLN A 278 7.14 17.84 2.04
N ILE A 279 7.60 18.67 1.12
CA ILE A 279 6.81 19.50 0.22
C ILE A 279 7.35 19.30 -1.21
N PRO A 280 7.03 18.17 -1.88
CA PRO A 280 7.66 17.77 -3.13
C PRO A 280 7.50 18.77 -4.29
N ASN A 281 6.51 19.64 -4.21
CA ASN A 281 6.26 20.70 -5.20
C ASN A 281 6.86 22.07 -4.81
N ALA A 282 7.70 22.13 -3.77
CA ALA A 282 8.44 23.32 -3.44
C ALA A 282 9.54 23.55 -4.49
N THR A 283 9.69 24.80 -4.90
CA THR A 283 10.71 25.24 -5.86
C THR A 283 11.63 26.24 -5.19
N GLU A 284 12.93 26.01 -5.28
CA GLU A 284 13.93 26.96 -4.84
C GLU A 284 13.91 28.18 -5.78
N MET A 285 13.73 29.36 -5.24
CA MET A 285 13.75 30.61 -5.99
C MET A 285 15.17 31.20 -6.05
N TYR A 286 15.81 31.30 -4.91
CA TYR A 286 17.21 31.77 -4.78
C TYR A 286 17.78 31.42 -3.40
N THR A 287 19.11 31.44 -3.31
CA THR A 287 19.84 31.36 -2.05
C THR A 287 20.68 32.60 -1.84
N LYS A 288 20.60 33.24 -0.66
CA LYS A 288 21.44 34.36 -0.25
C LYS A 288 22.02 34.09 1.13
N GLY A 289 23.33 33.96 1.18
CA GLY A 289 24.03 33.55 2.41
C GLY A 289 23.52 32.17 2.89
N ASN A 290 23.09 32.10 4.12
CA ASN A 290 22.56 30.88 4.73
C ASN A 290 21.02 30.70 4.56
N THR A 291 20.38 31.58 3.78
CA THR A 291 18.92 31.58 3.61
C THR A 291 18.55 31.16 2.21
N THR A 292 17.72 30.15 2.07
CA THR A 292 17.12 29.72 0.79
C THR A 292 15.65 30.07 0.77
N ARG A 293 15.19 30.73 -0.27
CA ARG A 293 13.78 31.04 -0.49
C ARG A 293 13.13 29.99 -1.35
N PHE A 294 12.02 29.45 -0.86
CA PHE A 294 11.18 28.48 -1.56
C PHE A 294 9.80 29.07 -1.87
N ARG A 295 9.20 28.57 -2.94
CA ARG A 295 7.79 28.78 -3.28
C ARG A 295 7.12 27.43 -3.51
N ALA A 296 5.91 27.26 -2.98
CA ALA A 296 5.13 26.03 -3.16
C ALA A 296 3.65 26.35 -3.36
N ALA A 297 2.97 25.52 -4.18
CA ALA A 297 1.51 25.48 -4.23
C ALA A 297 1.02 24.44 -3.21
N ILE A 298 0.21 24.85 -2.24
CA ILE A 298 -0.28 23.99 -1.17
C ILE A 298 -1.80 23.88 -1.17
N ILE A 299 -2.31 22.79 -0.60
CA ILE A 299 -3.73 22.56 -0.34
C ILE A 299 -3.95 22.52 1.16
N GLY A 300 -4.88 23.34 1.65
CA GLY A 300 -5.19 23.43 3.08
C GLY A 300 -4.04 23.98 3.92
N ASP A 301 -4.14 23.78 5.23
CA ASP A 301 -3.19 24.35 6.19
C ASP A 301 -2.08 23.40 6.62
N GLY A 302 -2.21 22.11 6.27
CA GLY A 302 -1.27 21.08 6.70
C GLY A 302 0.19 21.36 6.38
N PRO A 303 0.57 21.75 5.14
CA PRO A 303 1.95 22.09 4.82
C PRO A 303 2.48 23.28 5.62
N GLU A 304 1.66 24.31 5.82
CA GLU A 304 2.02 25.48 6.64
C GLU A 304 2.21 25.10 8.11
N MET A 305 1.31 24.28 8.66
CA MET A 305 1.46 23.73 10.03
C MET A 305 2.79 22.98 10.19
N TRP A 306 3.16 22.16 9.20
CA TRP A 306 4.44 21.46 9.22
C TRP A 306 5.63 22.41 9.18
N LEU A 307 5.60 23.42 8.29
CA LEU A 307 6.66 24.45 8.23
C LEU A 307 6.83 25.19 9.55
N ARG A 308 5.74 25.49 10.25
CA ARG A 308 5.78 26.15 11.56
C ARG A 308 6.42 25.28 12.66
N LEU A 309 6.43 23.95 12.52
CA LEU A 309 7.14 23.04 13.44
C LEU A 309 8.66 23.22 13.35
N LEU A 310 9.19 23.74 12.25
CA LEU A 310 10.61 24.02 12.08
C LEU A 310 11.07 25.32 12.78
N LYS A 311 10.16 26.02 13.46
CA LYS A 311 10.43 27.20 14.28
C LYS A 311 11.29 28.25 13.55
N ASP A 312 12.41 28.64 14.15
CA ASP A 312 13.31 29.68 13.68
C ASP A 312 14.01 29.36 12.35
N ALA A 313 14.04 28.07 11.97
CA ALA A 313 14.60 27.67 10.68
C ALA A 313 13.71 28.04 9.49
N VAL A 314 12.44 28.39 9.71
CA VAL A 314 11.50 28.76 8.64
C VAL A 314 10.78 30.06 8.95
N LYS A 315 10.79 30.97 8.00
CA LYS A 315 9.99 32.19 8.03
C LYS A 315 9.03 32.21 6.84
N ILE A 316 7.73 32.07 7.10
CA ILE A 316 6.69 32.19 6.07
C ILE A 316 6.53 33.65 5.72
N ILE A 317 6.57 33.97 4.42
CA ILE A 317 6.45 35.33 3.90
C ILE A 317 4.97 35.57 3.61
N PRO A 318 4.34 36.59 4.23
CA PRO A 318 2.96 36.95 3.92
C PRO A 318 2.83 37.35 2.45
N PRO A 319 1.70 37.08 1.78
CA PRO A 319 1.46 37.56 0.44
C PRO A 319 1.49 39.10 0.43
N ALA A 320 2.10 39.68 -0.62
CA ALA A 320 2.19 41.14 -0.78
C ALA A 320 0.79 41.77 -0.71
N GLY A 321 0.57 42.67 0.25
CA GLY A 321 -0.70 43.40 0.44
C GLY A 321 -1.56 42.99 1.64
N LYS A 322 -1.09 42.10 2.51
CA LYS A 322 -1.67 41.90 3.85
C LYS A 322 -0.59 42.21 4.90
N GLU A 323 -0.57 43.44 5.32
CA GLU A 323 0.07 43.80 6.60
C GLU A 323 -0.74 43.17 7.73
N VAL A 324 -0.06 42.60 8.70
CA VAL A 324 -0.61 41.94 9.88
C VAL A 324 -1.16 42.95 10.84
#